data_1b4907aee1fb681a39cfc149252ecb43
#
_entry.id   1b4907aee1fb681a39cfc149252ecb43
#
_cell.length_a   1.000
_cell.length_b   1.000
_cell.length_c   1.000
_cell.angle_alpha   90.00
_cell.angle_beta   90.00
_cell.angle_gamma   90.00
#
_symmetry.space_group_name_H-M   'P 1'
#
loop_
_entity.id
_entity.type
_entity.pdbx_description
1 polymer ?
#
loop_
_entity_poly.entity_id
_entity_poly.type
_entity_poly.pdbx_seq_one_letter_code
_entity_poly.pdbx_strand_id
1 'polypeptide(L)'
;MLLEQELLALGIERAQAEKMAAYGARLEEVNQSFNLTRITSPKEMAQKHFYDSLAPVRLGVLQPGQRVLDIGTGAGFPGVPLAIAGLKVTMLDSSEKKIGFVRKSCEALGISAQCIWGRAEELAHLWQNEPLDAVVARAVARLPMLLELGSAFIKTGGLFVAYKGEAAQEEAEEARSAAKTLNMRLEKILPAGLSGREHQLVIYKKLGQTPKGYPRKFAKIKARPL
;
A
#
# COMPACT_ATOMS: atom_id res chain seq x y z
N MET A 1 13.17 -1.82 -22.84
CA MET A 1 12.86 -0.40 -22.51
C MET A 1 13.74 0.06 -21.35
N LEU A 2 14.06 1.36 -21.24
CA LEU A 2 14.93 1.88 -20.15
C LEU A 2 14.43 1.49 -18.75
N LEU A 3 13.13 1.59 -18.49
CA LEU A 3 12.56 1.21 -17.20
C LEU A 3 12.76 -0.28 -16.89
N GLU A 4 12.60 -1.16 -17.86
CA GLU A 4 12.84 -2.60 -17.69
C GLU A 4 14.30 -2.90 -17.33
N GLN A 5 15.24 -2.24 -17.99
CA GLN A 5 16.69 -2.38 -17.70
C GLN A 5 17.01 -1.93 -16.27
N GLU A 6 16.44 -0.81 -15.81
CA GLU A 6 16.60 -0.33 -14.44
C GLU A 6 16.00 -1.33 -13.42
N LEU A 7 14.83 -1.92 -13.71
CA LEU A 7 14.22 -2.94 -12.84
C LEU A 7 15.06 -4.21 -12.76
N LEU A 8 15.59 -4.69 -13.88
CA LEU A 8 16.50 -5.83 -13.93
C LEU A 8 17.80 -5.56 -13.17
N ALA A 9 18.36 -4.36 -13.29
CA ALA A 9 19.56 -3.94 -12.55
C ALA A 9 19.33 -3.93 -11.01
N LEU A 10 18.08 -3.76 -10.57
CA LEU A 10 17.66 -3.86 -9.16
C LEU A 10 17.39 -5.31 -8.71
N GLY A 11 17.62 -6.30 -9.56
CA GLY A 11 17.44 -7.71 -9.25
C GLY A 11 15.97 -8.18 -9.30
N ILE A 12 15.09 -7.43 -9.95
CA ILE A 12 13.70 -7.85 -10.17
C ILE A 12 13.69 -8.93 -11.27
N GLU A 13 12.93 -9.99 -11.04
CA GLU A 13 12.81 -11.10 -11.97
C GLU A 13 12.24 -10.62 -13.32
N ARG A 14 12.76 -11.18 -14.45
CA ARG A 14 12.48 -10.69 -15.81
C ARG A 14 10.98 -10.56 -16.11
N ALA A 15 10.18 -11.59 -15.85
CA ALA A 15 8.76 -11.57 -16.15
C ALA A 15 8.01 -10.50 -15.32
N GLN A 16 8.46 -10.23 -14.10
CA GLN A 16 7.92 -9.14 -13.27
C GLN A 16 8.38 -7.78 -13.80
N ALA A 17 9.64 -7.63 -14.19
CA ALA A 17 10.21 -6.41 -14.74
C ALA A 17 9.50 -5.98 -16.03
N GLU A 18 9.22 -6.93 -16.93
CA GLU A 18 8.47 -6.71 -18.17
C GLU A 18 7.05 -6.17 -17.88
N LYS A 19 6.32 -6.81 -16.97
CA LYS A 19 4.97 -6.35 -16.57
C LYS A 19 5.00 -4.99 -15.90
N MET A 20 5.97 -4.75 -15.02
CA MET A 20 6.14 -3.46 -14.35
C MET A 20 6.50 -2.35 -15.35
N ALA A 21 7.37 -2.63 -16.31
CA ALA A 21 7.72 -1.68 -17.37
C ALA A 21 6.54 -1.36 -18.28
N ALA A 22 5.71 -2.36 -18.62
CA ALA A 22 4.47 -2.15 -19.36
C ALA A 22 3.47 -1.28 -18.57
N TYR A 23 3.35 -1.49 -17.25
CA TYR A 23 2.52 -0.65 -16.39
C TYR A 23 3.06 0.78 -16.32
N GLY A 24 4.38 0.95 -16.19
CA GLY A 24 5.05 2.25 -16.19
C GLY A 24 4.80 3.04 -17.47
N ALA A 25 4.85 2.40 -18.62
CA ALA A 25 4.54 3.04 -19.91
C ALA A 25 3.10 3.56 -19.98
N ARG A 26 2.13 2.78 -19.50
CA ARG A 26 0.72 3.24 -19.40
C ARG A 26 0.54 4.39 -18.41
N LEU A 27 1.27 4.33 -17.29
CA LEU A 27 1.25 5.42 -16.30
C LEU A 27 1.81 6.71 -16.90
N GLU A 28 2.90 6.65 -17.65
CA GLU A 28 3.52 7.80 -18.31
C GLU A 28 2.58 8.42 -19.33
N GLU A 29 1.94 7.62 -20.18
CA GLU A 29 0.96 8.06 -21.17
C GLU A 29 -0.20 8.83 -20.51
N VAL A 30 -0.80 8.26 -19.48
CA VAL A 30 -1.96 8.87 -18.80
C VAL A 30 -1.54 10.04 -17.91
N ASN A 31 -0.32 10.03 -17.38
CA ASN A 31 0.19 11.10 -16.53
C ASN A 31 0.31 12.45 -17.24
N GLN A 32 0.51 12.46 -18.56
CA GLN A 32 0.50 13.67 -19.37
C GLN A 32 -0.81 14.46 -19.27
N SER A 33 -1.93 13.76 -19.04
CA SER A 33 -3.26 14.36 -18.94
C SER A 33 -3.78 14.50 -17.50
N PHE A 34 -3.24 13.72 -16.55
CA PHE A 34 -3.92 13.53 -15.25
C PHE A 34 -3.06 13.75 -14.01
N ASN A 35 -1.77 14.04 -14.13
CA ASN A 35 -0.87 14.26 -12.98
C ASN A 35 -1.01 13.18 -11.87
N LEU A 36 -0.98 11.92 -12.25
CA LEU A 36 -1.09 10.78 -11.33
C LEU A 36 0.15 10.63 -10.44
N THR A 37 1.32 11.01 -10.97
CA THR A 37 2.61 10.99 -10.28
C THR A 37 3.50 12.15 -10.71
N ARG A 38 4.41 12.56 -9.82
CA ARG A 38 5.48 13.53 -10.13
C ARG A 38 6.77 12.86 -10.60
N ILE A 39 6.87 11.55 -10.42
CA ILE A 39 8.04 10.77 -10.80
C ILE A 39 7.85 10.28 -12.23
N THR A 40 8.70 10.77 -13.14
CA THR A 40 8.60 10.50 -14.58
C THR A 40 9.87 9.87 -15.16
N SER A 41 11.04 10.00 -14.48
CA SER A 41 12.25 9.36 -14.99
C SER A 41 12.21 7.85 -14.78
N PRO A 42 12.66 7.04 -15.78
CA PRO A 42 12.66 5.58 -15.66
C PRO A 42 13.41 5.07 -14.43
N LYS A 43 14.56 5.65 -14.10
CA LYS A 43 15.36 5.28 -12.93
C LYS A 43 14.64 5.55 -11.62
N GLU A 44 14.06 6.75 -11.45
CA GLU A 44 13.30 7.06 -10.22
C GLU A 44 12.03 6.23 -10.13
N MET A 45 11.37 5.96 -11.24
CA MET A 45 10.18 5.10 -11.28
C MET A 45 10.54 3.67 -10.86
N ALA A 46 11.63 3.12 -11.36
CA ALA A 46 12.13 1.80 -10.95
C ALA A 46 12.42 1.76 -9.45
N GLN A 47 13.11 2.75 -8.92
CA GLN A 47 13.55 2.79 -7.52
C GLN A 47 12.40 3.14 -6.55
N LYS A 48 11.77 4.32 -6.76
CA LYS A 48 10.82 4.92 -5.79
C LYS A 48 9.39 4.40 -5.94
N HIS A 49 9.02 3.86 -7.11
CA HIS A 49 7.69 3.29 -7.31
C HIS A 49 7.72 1.77 -7.19
N PHE A 50 8.45 1.07 -8.05
CA PHE A 50 8.39 -0.39 -8.12
C PHE A 50 9.20 -1.07 -7.01
N TYR A 51 10.49 -0.77 -6.91
CA TYR A 51 11.39 -1.43 -5.96
C TYR A 51 10.96 -1.19 -4.50
N ASP A 52 10.62 0.06 -4.14
CA ASP A 52 10.08 0.39 -2.82
C ASP A 52 8.78 -0.36 -2.53
N SER A 53 7.88 -0.44 -3.50
CA SER A 53 6.61 -1.14 -3.33
C SER A 53 6.79 -2.63 -3.02
N LEU A 54 7.86 -3.24 -3.54
CA LEU A 54 8.19 -4.65 -3.29
C LEU A 54 8.88 -4.89 -1.94
N ALA A 55 9.22 -3.85 -1.18
CA ALA A 55 9.94 -3.98 0.08
C ALA A 55 9.34 -5.01 1.05
N PRO A 56 8.01 -5.10 1.28
CA PRO A 56 7.47 -6.10 2.18
C PRO A 56 7.73 -7.54 1.72
N VAL A 57 7.75 -7.80 0.42
CA VAL A 57 8.06 -9.12 -0.15
C VAL A 57 9.55 -9.41 -0.06
N ARG A 58 10.39 -8.46 -0.50
CA ARG A 58 11.86 -8.58 -0.46
C ARG A 58 12.41 -8.82 0.96
N LEU A 59 11.77 -8.19 1.96
CA LEU A 59 12.16 -8.31 3.37
C LEU A 59 11.45 -9.47 4.09
N GLY A 60 10.71 -10.32 3.38
CA GLY A 60 10.02 -11.48 3.95
C GLY A 60 8.88 -11.15 4.91
N VAL A 61 8.35 -9.91 4.87
CA VAL A 61 7.21 -9.47 5.71
C VAL A 61 5.90 -9.99 5.16
N LEU A 62 5.75 -9.96 3.83
CA LEU A 62 4.61 -10.52 3.10
C LEU A 62 5.08 -11.62 2.14
N GLN A 63 4.20 -12.60 1.89
CA GLN A 63 4.48 -13.76 1.04
C GLN A 63 3.49 -13.84 -0.13
N PRO A 64 3.89 -14.36 -1.30
CA PRO A 64 2.97 -14.64 -2.39
C PRO A 64 1.76 -15.48 -1.92
N GLY A 65 0.60 -15.22 -2.52
CA GLY A 65 -0.66 -15.87 -2.16
C GLY A 65 -1.43 -15.20 -1.00
N GLN A 66 -0.80 -14.37 -0.17
CA GLN A 66 -1.49 -13.63 0.88
C GLN A 66 -2.49 -12.61 0.32
N ARG A 67 -3.60 -12.42 1.02
CA ARG A 67 -4.65 -11.44 0.70
C ARG A 67 -4.32 -10.10 1.35
N VAL A 68 -4.18 -9.06 0.53
CA VAL A 68 -3.72 -7.75 0.95
C VAL A 68 -4.67 -6.65 0.44
N LEU A 69 -5.01 -5.69 1.30
CA LEU A 69 -5.68 -4.45 0.90
C LEU A 69 -4.66 -3.33 0.84
N ASP A 70 -4.60 -2.64 -0.28
CA ASP A 70 -3.86 -1.39 -0.46
C ASP A 70 -4.80 -0.20 -0.30
N ILE A 71 -4.69 0.52 0.81
CA ILE A 71 -5.52 1.70 1.11
C ILE A 71 -4.88 2.95 0.51
N GLY A 72 -5.63 3.62 -0.36
CA GLY A 72 -5.20 4.82 -1.05
C GLY A 72 -4.13 4.51 -2.09
N THR A 73 -4.40 3.50 -2.93
CA THR A 73 -3.46 3.00 -3.93
C THR A 73 -2.94 4.06 -4.91
N GLY A 74 -3.66 5.16 -5.07
CA GLY A 74 -3.27 6.24 -5.98
C GLY A 74 -3.12 5.77 -7.42
N ALA A 75 -1.91 5.89 -7.95
CA ALA A 75 -1.54 5.39 -9.27
C ALA A 75 -1.20 3.86 -9.26
N GLY A 76 -1.71 3.10 -8.29
CA GLY A 76 -1.49 1.66 -8.19
C GLY A 76 -0.28 1.25 -7.33
N PHE A 77 0.20 2.12 -6.44
CA PHE A 77 1.37 1.85 -5.61
C PHE A 77 1.07 1.90 -4.12
N PRO A 78 1.41 0.84 -3.36
CA PRO A 78 2.21 -0.32 -3.72
C PRO A 78 1.44 -1.49 -4.38
N GLY A 79 0.12 -1.39 -4.57
CA GLY A 79 -0.76 -2.50 -4.92
C GLY A 79 -0.39 -3.26 -6.18
N VAL A 80 -0.11 -2.56 -7.30
CA VAL A 80 0.21 -3.21 -8.59
C VAL A 80 1.51 -4.01 -8.53
N PRO A 81 2.64 -3.46 -8.03
CA PRO A 81 3.86 -4.26 -7.87
C PRO A 81 3.67 -5.48 -6.97
N LEU A 82 2.90 -5.36 -5.89
CA LEU A 82 2.58 -6.48 -5.00
C LEU A 82 1.73 -7.55 -5.70
N ALA A 83 0.77 -7.15 -6.54
CA ALA A 83 -0.02 -8.09 -7.34
C ALA A 83 0.85 -8.83 -8.37
N ILE A 84 1.78 -8.11 -9.04
CA ILE A 84 2.76 -8.71 -9.97
C ILE A 84 3.68 -9.70 -9.23
N ALA A 85 4.02 -9.42 -7.97
CA ALA A 85 4.81 -10.31 -7.12
C ALA A 85 4.02 -11.50 -6.55
N GLY A 86 2.77 -11.71 -6.99
CA GLY A 86 1.97 -12.89 -6.65
C GLY A 86 1.08 -12.77 -5.41
N LEU A 87 0.90 -11.57 -4.83
CA LEU A 87 -0.07 -11.38 -3.76
C LEU A 87 -1.49 -11.21 -4.35
N LYS A 88 -2.50 -11.58 -3.57
CA LYS A 88 -3.92 -11.36 -3.92
C LYS A 88 -4.34 -9.98 -3.43
N VAL A 89 -4.19 -8.97 -4.29
CA VAL A 89 -4.34 -7.57 -3.88
C VAL A 89 -5.73 -7.04 -4.22
N THR A 90 -6.35 -6.40 -3.22
CA THR A 90 -7.47 -5.47 -3.39
C THR A 90 -6.92 -4.06 -3.28
N MET A 91 -7.14 -3.23 -4.29
CA MET A 91 -6.70 -1.83 -4.33
C MET A 91 -7.90 -0.92 -4.10
N LEU A 92 -7.80 -0.02 -3.12
CA LEU A 92 -8.85 0.91 -2.74
C LEU A 92 -8.37 2.35 -2.90
N ASP A 93 -9.15 3.18 -3.56
CA ASP A 93 -8.91 4.64 -3.60
C ASP A 93 -10.26 5.40 -3.61
N SER A 94 -10.29 6.55 -2.94
CA SER A 94 -11.46 7.43 -2.93
C SER A 94 -11.63 8.25 -4.22
N SER A 95 -10.62 8.27 -5.08
CA SER A 95 -10.66 8.92 -6.40
C SER A 95 -11.07 7.91 -7.47
N GLU A 96 -12.30 8.06 -7.99
CA GLU A 96 -12.82 7.23 -9.09
C GLU A 96 -11.88 7.23 -10.29
N LYS A 97 -11.33 8.39 -10.61
CA LYS A 97 -10.40 8.57 -11.73
C LYS A 97 -9.12 7.76 -11.57
N LYS A 98 -8.51 7.75 -10.37
CA LYS A 98 -7.29 7.00 -10.10
C LYS A 98 -7.55 5.50 -10.14
N ILE A 99 -8.58 5.04 -9.44
CA ILE A 99 -8.89 3.62 -9.41
C ILE A 99 -9.37 3.10 -10.76
N GLY A 100 -10.03 3.94 -11.56
CA GLY A 100 -10.41 3.63 -12.94
C GLY A 100 -9.20 3.42 -13.85
N PHE A 101 -8.16 4.25 -13.72
CA PHE A 101 -6.88 4.06 -14.41
C PHE A 101 -6.23 2.72 -14.00
N VAL A 102 -6.12 2.46 -12.71
CA VAL A 102 -5.50 1.23 -12.18
C VAL A 102 -6.23 -0.01 -12.70
N ARG A 103 -7.58 -0.02 -12.62
CA ARG A 103 -8.41 -1.12 -13.10
C ARG A 103 -8.16 -1.41 -14.58
N LYS A 104 -8.30 -0.40 -15.45
CA LYS A 104 -8.09 -0.53 -16.89
C LYS A 104 -6.66 -1.00 -17.23
N SER A 105 -5.67 -0.54 -16.47
CA SER A 105 -4.29 -0.95 -16.69
C SER A 105 -4.03 -2.39 -16.26
N CYS A 106 -4.58 -2.83 -15.13
CA CYS A 106 -4.49 -4.22 -14.68
C CYS A 106 -5.18 -5.17 -15.68
N GLU A 107 -6.39 -4.84 -16.13
CA GLU A 107 -7.13 -5.62 -17.13
C GLU A 107 -6.33 -5.77 -18.44
N ALA A 108 -5.80 -4.66 -18.98
CA ALA A 108 -5.03 -4.65 -20.21
C ALA A 108 -3.72 -5.45 -20.14
N LEU A 109 -3.12 -5.56 -18.97
CA LEU A 109 -1.83 -6.23 -18.75
C LEU A 109 -1.98 -7.63 -18.11
N GLY A 110 -3.20 -8.11 -17.92
CA GLY A 110 -3.46 -9.40 -17.29
C GLY A 110 -2.91 -9.48 -15.86
N ILE A 111 -2.97 -8.37 -15.10
CA ILE A 111 -2.60 -8.32 -13.69
C ILE A 111 -3.84 -8.62 -12.86
N SER A 112 -3.81 -9.76 -12.17
CA SER A 112 -4.94 -10.18 -11.32
C SER A 112 -4.99 -9.35 -10.04
N ALA A 113 -5.97 -8.43 -9.96
CA ALA A 113 -6.20 -7.61 -8.79
C ALA A 113 -7.65 -7.11 -8.75
N GLN A 114 -8.17 -6.87 -7.55
CA GLN A 114 -9.48 -6.23 -7.36
C GLN A 114 -9.30 -4.72 -7.18
N CYS A 115 -10.11 -3.92 -7.85
CA CYS A 115 -10.07 -2.46 -7.75
C CYS A 115 -11.42 -1.94 -7.24
N ILE A 116 -11.41 -1.24 -6.09
CA ILE A 116 -12.61 -0.73 -5.43
C ILE A 116 -12.52 0.81 -5.34
N TRP A 117 -13.53 1.48 -5.84
CA TRP A 117 -13.73 2.89 -5.61
C TRP A 117 -14.51 3.08 -4.30
N GLY A 118 -13.98 3.83 -3.36
CA GLY A 118 -14.65 4.10 -2.09
C GLY A 118 -13.70 4.62 -1.02
N ARG A 119 -14.25 4.85 0.15
CA ARG A 119 -13.51 5.30 1.33
C ARG A 119 -13.31 4.14 2.28
N ALA A 120 -12.13 4.06 2.88
CA ALA A 120 -11.76 2.93 3.74
C ALA A 120 -12.68 2.81 4.96
N GLU A 121 -13.01 3.96 5.60
CA GLU A 121 -13.89 3.98 6.78
C GLU A 121 -15.33 3.55 6.48
N GLU A 122 -15.80 3.77 5.25
CA GLU A 122 -17.14 3.33 4.83
C GLU A 122 -17.12 1.85 4.45
N LEU A 123 -16.11 1.45 3.66
CA LEU A 123 -15.96 0.07 3.22
C LEU A 123 -15.77 -0.88 4.41
N ALA A 124 -15.06 -0.47 5.46
CA ALA A 124 -14.84 -1.31 6.64
C ALA A 124 -16.14 -1.77 7.32
N HIS A 125 -17.16 -0.92 7.33
CA HIS A 125 -18.49 -1.26 7.89
C HIS A 125 -19.31 -2.18 6.97
N LEU A 126 -19.01 -2.19 5.68
CA LEU A 126 -19.67 -3.00 4.66
C LEU A 126 -18.89 -4.26 4.27
N TRP A 127 -17.68 -4.42 4.86
CA TRP A 127 -16.78 -5.51 4.49
C TRP A 127 -17.35 -6.87 4.91
N GLN A 128 -17.86 -7.59 3.93
CA GLN A 128 -18.43 -8.93 4.13
C GLN A 128 -17.46 -10.05 3.72
N ASN A 129 -16.32 -9.69 3.17
CA ASN A 129 -15.28 -10.65 2.82
C ASN A 129 -14.57 -11.16 4.08
N GLU A 130 -13.90 -12.29 3.94
CA GLU A 130 -13.04 -12.78 5.02
C GLU A 130 -11.94 -11.77 5.35
N PRO A 131 -11.56 -11.65 6.63
CA PRO A 131 -10.47 -10.77 7.06
C PRO A 131 -9.17 -11.07 6.32
N LEU A 132 -8.40 -10.03 6.04
CA LEU A 132 -7.21 -10.06 5.20
C LEU A 132 -5.95 -10.42 6.01
N ASP A 133 -4.95 -10.97 5.32
CA ASP A 133 -3.64 -11.26 5.90
C ASP A 133 -2.89 -9.97 6.24
N ALA A 134 -3.02 -8.96 5.38
CA ALA A 134 -2.42 -7.65 5.64
C ALA A 134 -3.19 -6.49 5.02
N VAL A 135 -2.93 -5.30 5.56
CA VAL A 135 -3.23 -4.01 4.95
C VAL A 135 -1.92 -3.28 4.70
N VAL A 136 -1.77 -2.68 3.53
CA VAL A 136 -0.65 -1.81 3.18
C VAL A 136 -1.16 -0.40 2.91
N ALA A 137 -0.34 0.62 3.20
CA ALA A 137 -0.67 2.00 2.85
C ALA A 137 0.61 2.82 2.61
N ARG A 138 0.62 3.65 1.55
CA ARG A 138 1.72 4.54 1.21
C ARG A 138 1.24 5.95 0.94
N ALA A 139 1.83 6.95 1.61
CA ALA A 139 1.57 8.38 1.39
C ALA A 139 0.09 8.83 1.54
N VAL A 140 -0.69 8.17 2.40
CA VAL A 140 -2.12 8.46 2.61
C VAL A 140 -2.33 9.44 3.76
N ALA A 141 -1.80 9.12 4.96
CA ALA A 141 -1.98 9.89 6.19
C ALA A 141 -0.91 9.54 7.24
N ARG A 142 -0.91 10.21 8.40
CA ARG A 142 -0.10 9.84 9.56
C ARG A 142 -0.56 8.51 10.16
N LEU A 143 0.33 7.81 10.86
CA LEU A 143 0.09 6.45 11.37
C LEU A 143 -1.16 6.30 12.25
N PRO A 144 -1.48 7.21 13.21
CA PRO A 144 -2.69 7.04 14.02
C PRO A 144 -3.96 6.92 13.18
N MET A 145 -4.08 7.77 12.16
CA MET A 145 -5.20 7.74 11.21
C MET A 145 -5.19 6.47 10.35
N LEU A 146 -4.02 6.08 9.83
CA LEU A 146 -3.88 4.89 8.98
C LEU A 146 -4.28 3.62 9.72
N LEU A 147 -3.85 3.47 10.98
CA LEU A 147 -4.20 2.32 11.80
C LEU A 147 -5.72 2.23 12.00
N GLU A 148 -6.39 3.36 12.23
CA GLU A 148 -7.84 3.37 12.37
C GLU A 148 -8.56 2.98 11.08
N LEU A 149 -8.11 3.52 9.93
CA LEU A 149 -8.70 3.23 8.63
C LEU A 149 -8.55 1.76 8.21
N GLY A 150 -7.44 1.11 8.60
CA GLY A 150 -7.09 -0.23 8.12
C GLY A 150 -7.33 -1.38 9.10
N SER A 151 -7.42 -1.10 10.41
CA SER A 151 -7.42 -2.15 11.44
C SER A 151 -8.58 -3.15 11.34
N ALA A 152 -9.74 -2.68 10.87
CA ALA A 152 -10.95 -3.52 10.80
C ALA A 152 -10.90 -4.58 9.68
N PHE A 153 -10.05 -4.39 8.68
CA PHE A 153 -9.89 -5.36 7.59
C PHE A 153 -8.99 -6.54 7.92
N ILE A 154 -8.16 -6.41 8.97
CA ILE A 154 -7.06 -7.33 9.26
C ILE A 154 -7.52 -8.43 10.22
N LYS A 155 -7.24 -9.70 9.88
CA LYS A 155 -7.45 -10.83 10.79
C LYS A 155 -6.55 -10.72 12.02
N THR A 156 -6.94 -11.34 13.13
CA THR A 156 -6.05 -11.52 14.28
C THR A 156 -4.80 -12.28 13.84
N GLY A 157 -3.62 -11.74 14.22
CA GLY A 157 -2.31 -12.26 13.78
C GLY A 157 -1.83 -11.66 12.44
N GLY A 158 -2.69 -10.98 11.67
CA GLY A 158 -2.32 -10.30 10.43
C GLY A 158 -1.56 -8.99 10.65
N LEU A 159 -1.12 -8.35 9.58
CA LEU A 159 -0.19 -7.23 9.62
C LEU A 159 -0.79 -5.94 9.03
N PHE A 160 -0.42 -4.82 9.61
CA PHE A 160 -0.52 -3.51 8.95
C PHE A 160 0.89 -3.05 8.58
N VAL A 161 1.12 -2.73 7.30
CA VAL A 161 2.43 -2.34 6.77
C VAL A 161 2.32 -0.93 6.18
N ALA A 162 2.83 0.07 6.90
CA ALA A 162 2.86 1.45 6.44
C ALA A 162 4.21 1.79 5.83
N TYR A 163 4.19 2.34 4.62
CA TYR A 163 5.36 2.93 3.97
C TYR A 163 5.54 4.36 4.47
N LYS A 164 6.66 4.63 5.09
CA LYS A 164 6.98 5.91 5.74
C LYS A 164 8.37 6.40 5.34
N GLY A 165 8.61 7.68 5.57
CA GLY A 165 9.91 8.32 5.40
C GLY A 165 10.69 8.37 6.72
N GLU A 166 11.57 9.36 6.83
CA GLU A 166 12.46 9.55 7.97
C GLU A 166 11.75 9.70 9.31
N ALA A 167 10.53 10.27 9.32
CA ALA A 167 9.71 10.47 10.53
C ALA A 167 9.01 9.17 11.01
N ALA A 168 9.35 8.00 10.48
CA ALA A 168 8.70 6.73 10.80
C ALA A 168 8.69 6.43 12.32
N GLN A 169 9.80 6.68 12.99
CA GLN A 169 9.92 6.45 14.44
C GLN A 169 9.04 7.41 15.24
N GLU A 170 9.04 8.70 14.89
CA GLU A 170 8.20 9.72 15.52
C GLU A 170 6.71 9.40 15.33
N GLU A 171 6.30 9.10 14.10
CA GLU A 171 4.92 8.73 13.84
C GLU A 171 4.49 7.44 14.56
N ALA A 172 5.41 6.48 14.75
CA ALA A 172 5.12 5.27 15.52
C ALA A 172 4.90 5.56 17.01
N GLU A 173 5.63 6.50 17.58
CA GLU A 173 5.40 6.98 18.95
C GLU A 173 4.03 7.65 19.10
N GLU A 174 3.67 8.53 18.17
CA GLU A 174 2.36 9.19 18.12
C GLU A 174 1.21 8.16 18.01
N ALA A 175 1.45 7.07 17.27
CA ALA A 175 0.44 6.05 17.03
C ALA A 175 0.26 5.06 18.19
N ARG A 176 0.98 5.18 19.32
CA ARG A 176 0.87 4.25 20.46
C ARG A 176 -0.54 4.14 21.01
N SER A 177 -1.22 5.27 21.19
CA SER A 177 -2.61 5.31 21.67
C SER A 177 -3.56 4.62 20.70
N ALA A 178 -3.44 4.95 19.41
CA ALA A 178 -4.22 4.34 18.34
C ALA A 178 -4.00 2.82 18.28
N ALA A 179 -2.75 2.38 18.30
CA ALA A 179 -2.40 0.96 18.26
C ALA A 179 -3.03 0.20 19.43
N LYS A 180 -2.91 0.73 20.67
CA LYS A 180 -3.52 0.13 21.86
C LYS A 180 -5.05 0.05 21.73
N THR A 181 -5.69 1.14 21.33
CA THR A 181 -7.15 1.22 21.16
C THR A 181 -7.66 0.22 20.13
N LEU A 182 -6.92 0.00 19.05
CA LEU A 182 -7.30 -0.85 17.92
C LEU A 182 -6.82 -2.30 18.06
N ASN A 183 -6.31 -2.70 19.22
CA ASN A 183 -5.73 -4.04 19.46
C ASN A 183 -4.61 -4.37 18.46
N MET A 184 -3.68 -3.43 18.30
CA MET A 184 -2.49 -3.59 17.47
C MET A 184 -1.21 -3.33 18.27
N ARG A 185 -0.11 -3.91 17.85
CA ARG A 185 1.22 -3.71 18.47
C ARG A 185 2.23 -3.41 17.39
N LEU A 186 3.07 -2.40 17.61
CA LEU A 186 4.25 -2.18 16.79
C LEU A 186 5.16 -3.42 16.89
N GLU A 187 5.42 -4.04 15.75
CA GLU A 187 6.28 -5.23 15.67
C GLU A 187 7.72 -4.84 15.35
N LYS A 188 7.91 -4.03 14.32
CA LYS A 188 9.22 -3.54 13.89
C LYS A 188 9.14 -2.37 12.90
N ILE A 189 10.24 -1.66 12.78
CA ILE A 189 10.49 -0.67 11.72
C ILE A 189 11.71 -1.14 10.94
N LEU A 190 11.58 -1.27 9.62
CA LEU A 190 12.62 -1.79 8.74
C LEU A 190 12.98 -0.77 7.67
N PRO A 191 14.27 -0.58 7.32
CA PRO A 191 14.65 0.17 6.14
C PRO A 191 14.13 -0.56 4.89
N ALA A 192 13.53 0.16 3.95
CA ALA A 192 12.83 -0.39 2.81
C ALA A 192 13.45 -0.01 1.46
N GLY A 193 14.02 1.19 1.37
CA GLY A 193 14.60 1.73 0.15
C GLY A 193 16.06 1.36 -0.09
N LEU A 194 16.60 1.85 -1.20
CA LEU A 194 18.01 1.69 -1.59
C LEU A 194 18.94 2.58 -0.78
N SER A 195 18.45 3.71 -0.27
CA SER A 195 19.21 4.74 0.43
C SER A 195 18.82 4.88 1.91
N GLY A 196 18.90 3.80 2.67
CA GLY A 196 18.86 3.87 4.14
C GLY A 196 17.50 4.28 4.73
N ARG A 197 17.46 5.36 5.55
CA ARG A 197 16.28 5.75 6.35
C ARG A 197 15.22 6.56 5.61
N GLU A 198 15.47 6.98 4.37
CA GLU A 198 14.52 7.77 3.59
C GLU A 198 13.20 7.02 3.34
N HIS A 199 13.26 5.69 3.28
CA HIS A 199 12.09 4.83 3.08
C HIS A 199 12.10 3.70 4.10
N GLN A 200 11.04 3.60 4.89
CA GLN A 200 10.91 2.62 5.96
C GLN A 200 9.54 1.95 5.93
N LEU A 201 9.49 0.69 6.35
CA LEU A 201 8.26 -0.03 6.65
C LEU A 201 8.02 0.01 8.16
N VAL A 202 6.88 0.56 8.58
CA VAL A 202 6.40 0.47 9.95
C VAL A 202 5.35 -0.63 10.02
N ILE A 203 5.63 -1.68 10.78
CA ILE A 203 4.86 -2.92 10.79
C ILE A 203 4.17 -3.10 12.13
N TYR A 204 2.84 -3.16 12.11
CA TYR A 204 2.02 -3.48 13.27
C TYR A 204 1.39 -4.86 13.11
N LYS A 205 1.32 -5.61 14.21
CA LYS A 205 0.62 -6.90 14.29
C LYS A 205 -0.75 -6.72 14.94
N LYS A 206 -1.78 -7.31 14.35
CA LYS A 206 -3.13 -7.33 14.89
C LYS A 206 -3.22 -8.37 16.02
N LEU A 207 -3.59 -7.94 17.22
CA LEU A 207 -3.64 -8.79 18.39
C LEU A 207 -5.05 -9.35 18.70
N GLY A 208 -6.09 -8.67 18.25
CA GLY A 208 -7.48 -9.05 18.48
C GLY A 208 -8.41 -8.25 17.58
N GLN A 209 -9.71 -8.44 17.69
CA GLN A 209 -10.71 -7.72 16.88
C GLN A 209 -10.64 -6.21 17.11
N THR A 210 -10.91 -5.43 16.09
CA THR A 210 -11.11 -3.98 16.21
C THR A 210 -12.36 -3.73 17.05
N PRO A 211 -12.31 -2.87 18.10
CA PRO A 211 -13.47 -2.61 18.92
C PRO A 211 -14.64 -2.02 18.13
N LYS A 212 -15.85 -2.29 18.57
CA LYS A 212 -17.07 -1.71 17.98
C LYS A 212 -16.98 -0.18 17.94
N GLY A 213 -17.45 0.42 16.85
CA GLY A 213 -17.41 1.88 16.62
C GLY A 213 -16.17 2.38 15.90
N TYR A 214 -15.24 1.48 15.56
CA TYR A 214 -14.10 1.80 14.69
C TYR A 214 -14.19 1.05 13.35
N PRO A 215 -13.73 1.66 12.25
CA PRO A 215 -13.26 3.05 12.16
C PRO A 215 -14.41 4.06 12.38
N ARG A 216 -14.08 5.22 12.91
CA ARG A 216 -15.00 6.35 13.03
C ARG A 216 -15.24 7.01 11.67
N LYS A 217 -16.24 7.88 11.55
CA LYS A 217 -16.43 8.71 10.35
C LYS A 217 -15.17 9.55 10.07
N PHE A 218 -14.77 9.69 8.82
CA PHE A 218 -13.52 10.36 8.42
C PHE A 218 -13.35 11.77 9.02
N ALA A 219 -14.41 12.57 9.03
CA ALA A 219 -14.34 13.91 9.63
C ALA A 219 -13.90 13.87 11.09
N LYS A 220 -14.35 12.86 11.87
CA LYS A 220 -13.98 12.68 13.27
C LYS A 220 -12.53 12.17 13.40
N ILE A 221 -12.11 11.26 12.53
CA ILE A 221 -10.72 10.77 12.49
C ILE A 221 -9.76 11.92 12.20
N LYS A 222 -10.09 12.76 11.19
CA LYS A 222 -9.28 13.89 10.79
C LYS A 222 -9.20 14.99 11.86
N ALA A 223 -10.32 15.29 12.51
CA ALA A 223 -10.37 16.34 13.52
C ALA A 223 -9.67 15.95 14.83
N ARG A 224 -9.72 14.67 15.20
CA ARG A 224 -9.12 14.13 16.43
C ARG A 224 -8.64 12.70 16.19
N PRO A 225 -7.44 12.50 15.64
CA PRO A 225 -6.80 11.18 15.55
C PRO A 225 -6.71 10.52 16.95
N LEU A 226 -6.61 9.18 17.01
CA LEU A 226 -6.49 8.40 18.25
C LEU A 226 -5.15 8.63 18.95
#